data_310edd8ca1b36a45e6af9b8df85f2953
#
_entry.id   310edd8ca1b36a45e6af9b8df85f2953
#
_cell.length_a   1.000
_cell.length_b   1.000
_cell.length_c   1.000
_cell.angle_alpha   90.00
_cell.angle_beta   90.00
_cell.angle_gamma   90.00
#
_symmetry.space_group_name_H-M   'P 1'
#
loop_
_entity.id
_entity.type
_entity.pdbx_description
1 polymer ?
#
loop_
_entity_poly.entity_id
_entity_poly.type
_entity_poly.pdbx_seq_one_letter_code
_entity_poly.pdbx_strand_id
1 'polypeptide(L)'
;MGVDMARIHVAILGAGRIAQHMADTLVKMAEDGRYADLVEPYAVAARNAGRAADFATKYGFPVSYGSYEELVADPNVDLVYIATPHNLHAKQAILCMKAGKGVLVEKAFGANAAQTREMLAVAKETGMLCAEAIWTRYMPSRAIIDKILASGAIGEIQAIDANLCYPTTTKARITDPALAGGALLDV
;
A
#
# COMPACT_ATOMS: atom_id res chain seq x y z
N MET A 1 13.08 -29.24 5.15
CA MET A 1 12.37 -29.11 3.87
C MET A 1 12.02 -27.65 3.72
N GLY A 2 12.76 -26.90 2.89
CA GLY A 2 12.38 -25.55 2.53
C GLY A 2 11.09 -25.64 1.70
N VAL A 3 10.04 -24.94 2.10
CA VAL A 3 8.89 -24.70 1.24
C VAL A 3 9.43 -23.85 0.12
N ASP A 4 9.44 -24.37 -1.10
CA ASP A 4 9.72 -23.60 -2.30
C ASP A 4 8.54 -22.63 -2.48
N MET A 5 8.68 -21.46 -1.90
CA MET A 5 7.66 -20.42 -2.01
C MET A 5 7.86 -19.73 -3.35
N ALA A 6 6.90 -19.86 -4.25
CA ALA A 6 6.88 -19.08 -5.47
C ALA A 6 7.02 -17.59 -5.13
N ARG A 7 7.75 -16.83 -5.95
CA ARG A 7 7.85 -15.37 -5.79
C ARG A 7 6.46 -14.74 -5.83
N ILE A 8 6.25 -13.74 -5.01
CA ILE A 8 5.03 -12.93 -5.01
C ILE A 8 5.17 -11.87 -6.11
N HIS A 9 4.35 -11.95 -7.13
CA HIS A 9 4.27 -10.93 -8.16
C HIS A 9 3.48 -9.72 -7.65
N VAL A 10 4.19 -8.62 -7.45
CA VAL A 10 3.63 -7.41 -6.89
C VAL A 10 3.25 -6.44 -8.01
N ALA A 11 2.00 -6.00 -8.00
CA ALA A 11 1.51 -4.97 -8.89
C ALA A 11 1.25 -3.66 -8.15
N ILE A 12 1.38 -2.52 -8.85
CA ILE A 12 1.08 -1.19 -8.32
C ILE A 12 -0.16 -0.64 -9.02
N LEU A 13 -1.16 -0.26 -8.25
CA LEU A 13 -2.39 0.37 -8.72
C LEU A 13 -2.31 1.87 -8.45
N GLY A 14 -2.10 2.65 -9.52
CA GLY A 14 -1.81 4.07 -9.50
C GLY A 14 -0.34 4.38 -9.81
N ALA A 15 -0.07 5.33 -10.72
CA ALA A 15 1.28 5.76 -11.12
C ALA A 15 1.59 7.17 -10.59
N GLY A 16 1.31 7.41 -9.31
CA GLY A 16 1.55 8.67 -8.61
C GLY A 16 2.92 8.72 -7.90
N ARG A 17 3.13 9.83 -7.14
CA ARG A 17 4.39 10.04 -6.42
C ARG A 17 4.68 8.92 -5.39
N ILE A 18 3.68 8.50 -4.63
CA ILE A 18 3.89 7.45 -3.61
C ILE A 18 4.15 6.08 -4.26
N ALA A 19 3.55 5.82 -5.42
CA ALA A 19 3.83 4.64 -6.22
C ALA A 19 5.30 4.55 -6.64
N GLN A 20 5.94 5.69 -6.92
CA GLN A 20 7.37 5.73 -7.27
C GLN A 20 8.24 5.25 -6.10
N HIS A 21 7.95 5.67 -4.87
CA HIS A 21 8.68 5.19 -3.69
C HIS A 21 8.51 3.67 -3.46
N MET A 22 7.32 3.14 -3.72
CA MET A 22 7.10 1.69 -3.66
C MET A 22 7.86 0.98 -4.78
N ALA A 23 7.84 1.50 -6.00
CA ALA A 23 8.59 0.92 -7.11
C ALA A 23 10.10 0.89 -6.83
N ASP A 24 10.67 1.99 -6.34
CA ASP A 24 12.07 2.04 -5.90
C ASP A 24 12.38 0.98 -4.82
N THR A 25 11.43 0.74 -3.91
CA THR A 25 11.57 -0.25 -2.85
C THR A 25 11.53 -1.67 -3.42
N LEU A 26 10.56 -1.97 -4.28
CA LEU A 26 10.42 -3.29 -4.90
C LEU A 26 11.62 -3.65 -5.77
N VAL A 27 12.13 -2.69 -6.56
CA VAL A 27 13.35 -2.89 -7.37
C VAL A 27 14.54 -3.22 -6.46
N LYS A 28 14.75 -2.44 -5.39
CA LYS A 28 15.83 -2.73 -4.43
C LYS A 28 15.65 -4.10 -3.73
N MET A 29 14.43 -4.49 -3.41
CA MET A 29 14.17 -5.81 -2.83
C MET A 29 14.48 -6.94 -3.82
N ALA A 30 14.15 -6.77 -5.08
CA ALA A 30 14.46 -7.74 -6.13
C ALA A 30 15.98 -7.88 -6.40
N GLU A 31 16.75 -6.82 -6.14
CA GLU A 31 18.22 -6.81 -6.25
C GLU A 31 18.94 -7.32 -4.99
N ASP A 32 18.28 -7.25 -3.82
CA ASP A 32 18.85 -7.69 -2.53
C ASP A 32 18.71 -9.20 -2.38
N GLY A 33 19.81 -9.91 -2.29
CA GLY A 33 19.83 -11.38 -2.17
C GLY A 33 19.05 -11.96 -0.98
N ARG A 34 18.57 -11.12 -0.04
CA ARG A 34 17.68 -11.54 1.06
C ARG A 34 16.21 -11.61 0.65
N TYR A 35 15.82 -10.88 -0.38
CA TYR A 35 14.42 -10.70 -0.78
C TYR A 35 14.15 -11.06 -2.25
N ALA A 36 15.20 -11.22 -3.06
CA ALA A 36 15.10 -11.47 -4.50
C ALA A 36 14.25 -12.70 -4.85
N ASP A 37 14.24 -13.71 -3.97
CA ASP A 37 13.44 -14.91 -4.14
C ASP A 37 12.01 -14.82 -3.55
N LEU A 38 11.68 -13.68 -2.91
CA LEU A 38 10.37 -13.49 -2.26
C LEU A 38 9.41 -12.62 -3.06
N VAL A 39 9.92 -11.60 -3.75
CA VAL A 39 9.08 -10.62 -4.44
C VAL A 39 9.60 -10.34 -5.85
N GLU A 40 8.66 -10.09 -6.75
CA GLU A 40 8.94 -9.65 -8.12
C GLU A 40 8.11 -8.41 -8.45
N PRO A 41 8.74 -7.26 -8.81
CA PRO A 41 8.03 -6.11 -9.38
C PRO A 41 7.44 -6.53 -10.73
N TYR A 42 6.12 -6.69 -10.81
CA TYR A 42 5.51 -7.33 -11.97
C TYR A 42 4.70 -6.39 -12.85
N ALA A 43 3.72 -5.68 -12.30
CA ALA A 43 2.82 -4.88 -13.11
C ALA A 43 2.51 -3.50 -12.50
N VAL A 44 2.10 -2.57 -13.34
CA VAL A 44 1.53 -1.30 -12.92
C VAL A 44 0.27 -0.98 -13.71
N ALA A 45 -0.74 -0.41 -13.05
CA ALA A 45 -1.94 0.09 -13.71
C ALA A 45 -2.19 1.56 -13.40
N ALA A 46 -2.65 2.29 -14.40
CA ALA A 46 -3.14 3.66 -14.27
C ALA A 46 -4.31 3.90 -15.21
N ARG A 47 -5.18 4.89 -14.89
CA ARG A 47 -6.30 5.30 -15.76
C ARG A 47 -5.88 5.85 -17.12
N ASN A 48 -4.61 6.15 -17.28
CA ASN A 48 -3.99 6.55 -18.54
C ASN A 48 -2.91 5.54 -18.89
N ALA A 49 -3.12 4.79 -19.98
CA ALA A 49 -2.23 3.72 -20.42
C ALA A 49 -0.80 4.23 -20.69
N GLY A 50 -0.65 5.42 -21.27
CA GLY A 50 0.66 6.03 -21.52
C GLY A 50 1.43 6.24 -20.21
N ARG A 51 0.78 6.77 -19.16
CA ARG A 51 1.41 6.93 -17.84
C ARG A 51 1.79 5.60 -17.20
N ALA A 52 0.99 4.55 -17.39
CA ALA A 52 1.33 3.23 -16.90
C ALA A 52 2.56 2.68 -17.65
N ALA A 53 2.61 2.82 -18.98
CA ALA A 53 3.72 2.38 -19.79
C ALA A 53 5.02 3.14 -19.47
N ASP A 54 4.96 4.47 -19.31
CA ASP A 54 6.11 5.29 -18.91
C ASP A 54 6.65 4.87 -17.53
N PHE A 55 5.74 4.62 -16.58
CA PHE A 55 6.10 4.15 -15.25
C PHE A 55 6.76 2.77 -15.30
N ALA A 56 6.15 1.83 -16.03
CA ALA A 56 6.70 0.48 -16.21
C ALA A 56 8.12 0.52 -16.82
N THR A 57 8.30 1.30 -17.88
CA THR A 57 9.61 1.49 -18.51
C THR A 57 10.64 2.06 -17.55
N LYS A 58 10.25 3.08 -16.77
CA LYS A 58 11.14 3.75 -15.82
C LYS A 58 11.66 2.84 -14.73
N TYR A 59 10.81 1.95 -14.22
CA TYR A 59 11.12 1.09 -13.06
C TYR A 59 11.36 -0.37 -13.42
N GLY A 60 11.36 -0.74 -14.71
CA GLY A 60 11.61 -2.10 -15.17
C GLY A 60 10.48 -3.08 -14.90
N PHE A 61 9.23 -2.60 -14.76
CA PHE A 61 8.07 -3.48 -14.64
C PHE A 61 7.76 -4.12 -15.99
N PRO A 62 7.63 -5.46 -16.08
CA PRO A 62 7.41 -6.12 -17.37
C PRO A 62 6.03 -5.86 -17.98
N VAL A 63 5.03 -5.50 -17.15
CA VAL A 63 3.64 -5.35 -17.60
C VAL A 63 3.05 -4.00 -17.18
N SER A 64 2.24 -3.40 -18.05
CA SER A 64 1.47 -2.19 -17.75
C SER A 64 0.04 -2.27 -18.29
N TYR A 65 -0.92 -1.74 -17.51
CA TYR A 65 -2.34 -1.75 -17.84
C TYR A 65 -2.93 -0.34 -17.88
N GLY A 66 -3.86 -0.12 -18.82
CA GLY A 66 -4.61 1.13 -18.97
C GLY A 66 -5.83 1.24 -18.06
N SER A 67 -6.20 0.16 -17.38
CA SER A 67 -7.32 0.10 -16.43
C SER A 67 -6.95 -0.76 -15.22
N TYR A 68 -7.72 -0.60 -14.15
CA TYR A 68 -7.57 -1.40 -12.94
C TYR A 68 -8.21 -2.78 -13.09
N GLU A 69 -9.24 -2.86 -13.92
CA GLU A 69 -9.94 -4.09 -14.30
C GLU A 69 -9.03 -5.05 -15.06
N GLU A 70 -8.21 -4.54 -15.98
CA GLU A 70 -7.20 -5.33 -16.67
C GLU A 70 -6.14 -5.89 -15.71
N LEU A 71 -5.65 -5.08 -14.78
CA LEU A 71 -4.66 -5.52 -13.79
C LEU A 71 -5.21 -6.65 -12.92
N VAL A 72 -6.43 -6.53 -12.40
CA VAL A 72 -6.99 -7.56 -11.51
C VAL A 72 -7.38 -8.84 -12.25
N ALA A 73 -7.59 -8.77 -13.56
CA ALA A 73 -7.86 -9.92 -14.41
C ALA A 73 -6.61 -10.75 -14.73
N ASP A 74 -5.41 -10.20 -14.53
CA ASP A 74 -4.16 -10.94 -14.75
C ASP A 74 -3.96 -12.02 -13.67
N PRO A 75 -3.94 -13.32 -14.05
CA PRO A 75 -3.76 -14.42 -13.09
C PRO A 75 -2.38 -14.42 -12.41
N ASN A 76 -1.38 -13.76 -13.01
CA ASN A 76 -0.03 -13.73 -12.46
C ASN A 76 0.17 -12.66 -11.37
N VAL A 77 -0.79 -11.76 -11.15
CA VAL A 77 -0.71 -10.80 -10.04
C VAL A 77 -1.15 -11.47 -8.75
N ASP A 78 -0.31 -11.43 -7.71
CA ASP A 78 -0.59 -11.99 -6.39
C ASP A 78 -0.97 -10.91 -5.38
N LEU A 79 -0.23 -9.81 -5.34
CA LEU A 79 -0.38 -8.71 -4.39
C LEU A 79 -0.47 -7.38 -5.12
N VAL A 80 -1.45 -6.57 -4.75
CA VAL A 80 -1.64 -5.22 -5.33
C VAL A 80 -1.37 -4.16 -4.27
N TYR A 81 -0.37 -3.31 -4.52
CA TYR A 81 -0.17 -2.09 -3.74
C TYR A 81 -1.04 -0.97 -4.29
N ILE A 82 -1.97 -0.48 -3.49
CA ILE A 82 -2.94 0.57 -3.88
C ILE A 82 -2.40 1.95 -3.48
N ALA A 83 -2.05 2.75 -4.48
CA ALA A 83 -1.37 4.05 -4.38
C ALA A 83 -2.18 5.19 -5.02
N THR A 84 -3.47 5.16 -4.90
CA THR A 84 -4.43 6.14 -5.44
C THR A 84 -4.88 7.14 -4.38
N PRO A 85 -5.74 8.12 -4.69
CA PRO A 85 -6.35 8.98 -3.68
C PRO A 85 -7.24 8.20 -2.70
N HIS A 86 -7.29 8.66 -1.45
CA HIS A 86 -7.95 8.00 -0.30
C HIS A 86 -9.41 7.60 -0.57
N ASN A 87 -10.15 8.43 -1.28
CA ASN A 87 -11.57 8.18 -1.63
C ASN A 87 -11.77 6.97 -2.54
N LEU A 88 -10.71 6.43 -3.14
CA LEU A 88 -10.76 5.27 -4.04
C LEU A 88 -10.30 3.98 -3.38
N HIS A 89 -9.61 4.05 -2.24
CA HIS A 89 -8.96 2.90 -1.60
C HIS A 89 -9.92 1.74 -1.36
N ALA A 90 -11.05 1.99 -0.72
CA ALA A 90 -12.01 0.93 -0.39
C ALA A 90 -12.55 0.22 -1.64
N LYS A 91 -13.00 0.99 -2.63
CA LYS A 91 -13.52 0.42 -3.88
C LYS A 91 -12.49 -0.46 -4.59
N GLN A 92 -11.24 0.00 -4.63
CA GLN A 92 -10.16 -0.70 -5.33
C GLN A 92 -9.66 -1.91 -4.56
N ALA A 93 -9.55 -1.82 -3.23
CA ALA A 93 -9.20 -2.97 -2.40
C ALA A 93 -10.22 -4.09 -2.52
N ILE A 94 -11.52 -3.76 -2.50
CA ILE A 94 -12.62 -4.71 -2.68
C ILE A 94 -12.56 -5.34 -4.08
N LEU A 95 -12.31 -4.54 -5.13
CA LEU A 95 -12.14 -5.04 -6.48
C LEU A 95 -11.02 -6.08 -6.58
N CYS A 96 -9.84 -5.76 -6.01
CA CYS A 96 -8.69 -6.67 -6.03
C CYS A 96 -8.97 -7.96 -5.25
N MET A 97 -9.49 -7.85 -4.02
CA MET A 97 -9.76 -9.03 -3.18
C MET A 97 -10.81 -9.96 -3.79
N LYS A 98 -11.86 -9.41 -4.39
CA LYS A 98 -12.87 -10.21 -5.12
C LYS A 98 -12.32 -10.89 -6.36
N ALA A 99 -11.23 -10.38 -6.92
CA ALA A 99 -10.48 -11.02 -8.00
C ALA A 99 -9.39 -11.99 -7.51
N GLY A 100 -9.36 -12.30 -6.19
CA GLY A 100 -8.41 -13.23 -5.61
C GLY A 100 -7.00 -12.65 -5.40
N LYS A 101 -6.86 -11.32 -5.31
CA LYS A 101 -5.57 -10.66 -5.09
C LYS A 101 -5.46 -10.12 -3.68
N GLY A 102 -4.33 -10.36 -3.01
CA GLY A 102 -3.99 -9.67 -1.78
C GLY A 102 -3.81 -8.17 -2.00
N VAL A 103 -4.04 -7.34 -0.96
CA VAL A 103 -3.87 -5.90 -1.07
C VAL A 103 -3.04 -5.32 0.06
N LEU A 104 -2.17 -4.39 -0.30
CA LEU A 104 -1.47 -3.47 0.59
C LEU A 104 -1.93 -2.05 0.23
N VAL A 105 -2.72 -1.44 1.08
CA VAL A 105 -3.41 -0.18 0.79
C VAL A 105 -2.69 0.97 1.45
N GLU A 106 -2.38 2.03 0.69
CA GLU A 106 -1.79 3.24 1.26
C GLU A 106 -2.66 3.84 2.37
N LYS A 107 -2.01 4.56 3.26
CA LYS A 107 -2.72 5.35 4.28
C LYS A 107 -3.39 6.58 3.60
N ALA A 108 -4.54 7.05 4.03
CA ALA A 108 -5.42 6.42 5.01
C ALA A 108 -6.10 5.19 4.42
N PHE A 109 -6.22 4.13 5.21
CA PHE A 109 -6.75 2.83 4.78
C PHE A 109 -8.12 2.92 4.11
N GLY A 110 -9.03 3.68 4.70
CA GLY A 110 -10.32 4.05 4.13
C GLY A 110 -10.68 5.49 4.49
N ALA A 111 -11.56 6.11 3.72
CA ALA A 111 -12.00 7.48 3.97
C ALA A 111 -12.84 7.62 5.26
N ASN A 112 -13.37 6.53 5.78
CA ASN A 112 -14.13 6.46 7.02
C ASN A 112 -14.24 5.02 7.55
N ALA A 113 -14.71 4.88 8.78
CA ALA A 113 -14.82 3.59 9.46
C ALA A 113 -15.78 2.59 8.76
N ALA A 114 -16.80 3.07 8.04
CA ALA A 114 -17.72 2.19 7.32
C ALA A 114 -17.01 1.50 6.14
N GLN A 115 -16.26 2.26 5.35
CA GLN A 115 -15.43 1.72 4.26
C GLN A 115 -14.38 0.73 4.78
N THR A 116 -13.72 1.06 5.88
CA THR A 116 -12.74 0.15 6.50
C THR A 116 -13.38 -1.17 6.93
N ARG A 117 -14.55 -1.13 7.56
CA ARG A 117 -15.27 -2.36 7.94
C ARG A 117 -15.69 -3.20 6.72
N GLU A 118 -16.12 -2.55 5.64
CA GLU A 118 -16.47 -3.23 4.39
C GLU A 118 -15.25 -3.94 3.79
N MET A 119 -14.09 -3.27 3.71
CA MET A 119 -12.85 -3.87 3.24
C MET A 119 -12.46 -5.10 4.07
N LEU A 120 -12.51 -4.99 5.40
CA LEU A 120 -12.18 -6.10 6.30
C LEU A 120 -13.19 -7.24 6.22
N ALA A 121 -14.48 -6.94 5.98
CA ALA A 121 -15.50 -7.96 5.76
C ALA A 121 -15.22 -8.76 4.48
N VAL A 122 -14.90 -8.06 3.38
CA VAL A 122 -14.54 -8.71 2.11
C VAL A 122 -13.23 -9.50 2.22
N ALA A 123 -12.25 -8.99 2.95
CA ALA A 123 -11.02 -9.74 3.21
C ALA A 123 -11.31 -11.07 3.93
N LYS A 124 -12.19 -11.04 4.93
CA LYS A 124 -12.63 -12.25 5.64
C LYS A 124 -13.42 -13.21 4.74
N GLU A 125 -14.30 -12.68 3.89
CA GLU A 125 -15.12 -13.45 2.95
C GLU A 125 -14.26 -14.16 1.90
N THR A 126 -13.30 -13.44 1.33
CA THR A 126 -12.45 -13.94 0.25
C THR A 126 -11.22 -14.71 0.74
N GLY A 127 -10.87 -14.58 2.02
CA GLY A 127 -9.62 -15.10 2.57
C GLY A 127 -8.36 -14.36 2.10
N MET A 128 -8.51 -13.22 1.43
CA MET A 128 -7.39 -12.46 0.89
C MET A 128 -6.74 -11.57 1.94
N LEU A 129 -5.42 -11.39 1.82
CA LEU A 129 -4.68 -10.41 2.61
C LEU A 129 -5.22 -9.00 2.36
N CYS A 130 -5.49 -8.26 3.43
CA CYS A 130 -5.82 -6.84 3.38
C CYS A 130 -5.06 -6.12 4.49
N ALA A 131 -4.04 -5.36 4.11
CA ALA A 131 -3.17 -4.66 5.05
C ALA A 131 -3.05 -3.17 4.70
N GLU A 132 -2.90 -2.34 5.74
CA GLU A 132 -2.61 -0.91 5.57
C GLU A 132 -1.11 -0.68 5.50
N ALA A 133 -0.66 0.11 4.53
CA ALA A 133 0.72 0.54 4.37
C ALA A 133 1.05 1.76 5.30
N ILE A 134 0.67 1.69 6.56
CA ILE A 134 1.02 2.68 7.58
C ILE A 134 2.50 2.51 7.97
N TRP A 135 3.37 3.23 7.30
CA TRP A 135 4.82 3.05 7.32
C TRP A 135 5.45 3.09 8.73
N THR A 136 4.90 3.92 9.61
CA THR A 136 5.38 4.04 11.00
C THR A 136 5.31 2.74 11.78
N ARG A 137 4.33 1.86 11.46
CA ARG A 137 4.19 0.55 12.10
C ARG A 137 5.33 -0.40 11.73
N TYR A 138 5.89 -0.25 10.54
CA TYR A 138 6.90 -1.16 9.99
C TYR A 138 8.34 -0.64 10.17
N MET A 139 8.52 0.51 10.82
CA MET A 139 9.85 1.03 11.11
C MET A 139 10.59 0.18 12.15
N PRO A 140 11.90 -0.04 12.00
CA PRO A 140 12.72 -0.72 13.01
C PRO A 140 12.64 -0.06 14.39
N SER A 141 12.49 1.26 14.47
CA SER A 141 12.27 2.02 15.70
C SER A 141 11.06 1.55 16.51
N ARG A 142 10.02 1.01 15.85
CA ARG A 142 8.84 0.48 16.54
C ARG A 142 9.21 -0.68 17.45
N ALA A 143 10.02 -1.62 16.98
CA ALA A 143 10.48 -2.75 17.80
C ALA A 143 11.33 -2.31 19.00
N ILE A 144 12.09 -1.21 18.87
CA ILE A 144 12.86 -0.63 19.96
C ILE A 144 11.92 0.00 20.99
N ILE A 145 10.95 0.79 20.56
CA ILE A 145 9.94 1.39 21.44
C ILE A 145 9.17 0.31 22.20
N ASP A 146 8.69 -0.73 21.52
CA ASP A 146 7.96 -1.84 22.14
C ASP A 146 8.81 -2.54 23.23
N LYS A 147 10.13 -2.73 23.00
CA LYS A 147 11.05 -3.29 24.00
C LYS A 147 11.21 -2.38 25.21
N ILE A 148 11.34 -1.06 25.00
CA ILE A 148 11.47 -0.07 26.09
C ILE A 148 10.20 -0.08 26.94
N LEU A 149 9.02 -0.05 26.32
CA LEU A 149 7.73 -0.10 27.01
C LEU A 149 7.59 -1.41 27.82
N ALA A 150 7.87 -2.55 27.18
CA ALA A 150 7.75 -3.86 27.82
C ALA A 150 8.76 -4.06 28.99
N SER A 151 9.89 -3.37 28.96
CA SER A 151 10.88 -3.44 30.04
C SER A 151 10.45 -2.73 31.34
N GLY A 152 9.39 -1.91 31.28
CA GLY A 152 8.98 -1.07 32.40
C GLY A 152 9.92 0.12 32.70
N ALA A 153 10.88 0.40 31.83
CA ALA A 153 11.90 1.45 32.07
C ALA A 153 11.29 2.86 32.28
N ILE A 154 10.11 3.12 31.74
CA ILE A 154 9.39 4.41 31.91
C ILE A 154 8.14 4.26 32.82
N GLY A 155 7.92 3.08 33.40
CA GLY A 155 6.73 2.78 34.22
C GLY A 155 5.46 2.72 33.39
N GLU A 156 4.32 3.00 34.03
CA GLU A 156 3.01 3.08 33.38
C GLU A 156 2.90 4.35 32.54
N ILE A 157 2.40 4.24 31.32
CA ILE A 157 2.12 5.38 30.44
C ILE A 157 0.95 6.17 31.00
N GLN A 158 1.19 7.41 31.42
CA GLN A 158 0.18 8.32 31.94
C GLN A 158 -0.37 9.26 30.89
N ALA A 159 0.47 9.67 29.94
CA ALA A 159 0.11 10.57 28.85
C ALA A 159 0.97 10.32 27.60
N ILE A 160 0.41 10.63 26.45
CA ILE A 160 1.12 10.65 25.17
C ILE A 160 0.87 12.00 24.52
N ASP A 161 1.94 12.71 24.18
CA ASP A 161 1.90 13.92 23.35
C ASP A 161 2.62 13.64 22.04
N ALA A 162 1.96 13.93 20.90
CA ALA A 162 2.50 13.71 19.58
C ALA A 162 2.19 14.89 18.66
N ASN A 163 3.21 15.41 18.00
CA ASN A 163 3.10 16.51 17.06
C ASN A 163 3.69 16.12 15.71
N LEU A 164 2.87 16.19 14.64
CA LEU A 164 3.31 15.97 13.27
C LEU A 164 2.74 17.08 12.39
N CYS A 165 3.59 17.95 11.91
CA CYS A 165 3.19 19.17 11.18
C CYS A 165 3.90 19.30 9.85
N TYR A 166 3.14 19.53 8.78
CA TYR A 166 3.64 19.82 7.44
C TYR A 166 2.91 21.01 6.81
N PRO A 167 3.58 21.87 6.02
CA PRO A 167 2.92 22.87 5.20
C PRO A 167 2.23 22.18 4.00
N THR A 168 0.91 21.97 4.11
CA THR A 168 0.16 21.16 3.14
C THR A 168 -0.92 21.88 2.36
N THR A 169 -1.07 23.19 2.61
CA THR A 169 -2.15 24.03 2.06
C THR A 169 -2.22 24.10 0.53
N THR A 170 -1.15 23.73 -0.17
CA THR A 170 -1.07 23.74 -1.64
C THR A 170 -1.37 22.40 -2.32
N LYS A 171 -1.68 21.35 -1.55
CA LYS A 171 -1.86 20.01 -2.09
C LYS A 171 -3.35 19.64 -2.16
N ALA A 172 -3.95 19.67 -3.35
CA ALA A 172 -5.36 19.36 -3.58
C ALA A 172 -5.83 18.06 -2.89
N ARG A 173 -5.03 16.98 -2.91
CA ARG A 173 -5.36 15.72 -2.22
C ARG A 173 -5.57 15.87 -0.70
N ILE A 174 -5.08 16.96 -0.09
CA ILE A 174 -5.23 17.24 1.35
C ILE A 174 -6.32 18.29 1.58
N THR A 175 -6.46 19.26 0.69
CA THR A 175 -7.37 20.39 0.85
C THR A 175 -8.74 20.15 0.24
N ASP A 176 -8.89 19.17 -0.64
CA ASP A 176 -10.16 18.86 -1.31
C ASP A 176 -10.91 17.75 -0.56
N PRO A 177 -12.09 18.03 0.03
CA PRO A 177 -12.92 17.03 0.69
C PRO A 177 -13.38 15.89 -0.23
N ALA A 178 -13.55 16.15 -1.54
CA ALA A 178 -13.95 15.12 -2.50
C ALA A 178 -12.91 14.02 -2.68
N LEU A 179 -11.65 14.31 -2.35
CA LEU A 179 -10.56 13.33 -2.36
C LEU A 179 -10.34 12.65 -1.01
N ALA A 180 -11.25 12.85 -0.05
CA ALA A 180 -11.10 12.47 1.35
C ALA A 180 -9.83 13.10 1.97
N GLY A 181 -9.62 14.39 1.69
CA GLY A 181 -8.53 15.18 2.24
C GLY A 181 -8.73 15.49 3.72
N GLY A 182 -7.78 16.18 4.30
CA GLY A 182 -7.77 16.63 5.70
C GLY A 182 -6.57 16.10 6.47
N ALA A 183 -6.13 16.88 7.46
CA ALA A 183 -4.96 16.51 8.27
C ALA A 183 -5.16 15.19 9.01
N LEU A 184 -6.37 14.90 9.49
CA LEU A 184 -6.67 13.68 10.24
C LEU A 184 -6.44 12.39 9.43
N LEU A 185 -6.62 12.44 8.11
CA LEU A 185 -6.45 11.26 7.24
C LEU A 185 -5.06 11.23 6.58
N ASP A 186 -4.42 12.36 6.38
CA ASP A 186 -3.20 12.44 5.57
C ASP A 186 -1.91 12.58 6.42
N VAL A 187 -1.99 13.15 7.61
CA VAL A 187 -0.81 13.46 8.44
C VAL A 187 -0.61 12.50 9.60
#